data_cca6c1a9d74ff7d925da7963ae36c906
#
_entry.id   cca6c1a9d74ff7d925da7963ae36c906
#
_cell.length_a   1.000
_cell.length_b   1.000
_cell.length_c   1.000
_cell.angle_alpha   90.00
_cell.angle_beta   90.00
_cell.angle_gamma   90.00
#
_symmetry.space_group_name_H-M   'P 1'
#
loop_
_entity.id
_entity.type
_entity.pdbx_description
1 polymer ?
#
loop_
_entity_poly.entity_id
_entity_poly.type
_entity_poly.pdbx_seq_one_letter_code
_entity_poly.pdbx_strand_id
1 'polypeptide(L)'
;MRFLFLFITILLCSTTIKAQRLYSESGDIYEKSKRNVVDHAKLGVFYELKFRKDSTKLDDYTEAQTVLMVSDKHLLFSDYNRLALDSINDYLASSKQNKKDQKAREEWMQAIKKWTFFFVTLTDLEEQKTTVQTYDVLRSYEYTYPTPQMDWQLVSGDSIINQKACKKAICSFAGRNYIAWYTETIALPYGPYLFTGLPGLIMEIHDEGRNWIFTNNGVGKMPQYSDMYLYKKRYFKDLIVTTRENALTGYRNDIEDFDNLSIEIYKVKVEKNGQMVTPEANNPKRPSNMLELQW
;
A
#
# COMPACT_ATOMS: atom_id res chain seq x y z
N MET A 1 -3.53 -15.09 12.37
CA MET A 1 -4.68 -15.57 13.17
C MET A 1 -5.32 -14.49 14.06
N ARG A 2 -4.66 -13.40 14.42
CA ARG A 2 -5.24 -12.35 15.28
C ARG A 2 -5.98 -11.21 14.53
N PHE A 3 -5.69 -10.94 13.27
CA PHE A 3 -6.36 -9.85 12.52
C PHE A 3 -7.67 -10.26 11.82
N LEU A 4 -7.84 -11.52 11.47
CA LEU A 4 -9.16 -12.03 11.11
C LEU A 4 -10.05 -12.09 12.36
N PHE A 5 -9.44 -12.30 13.52
CA PHE A 5 -10.11 -12.26 14.82
C PHE A 5 -10.52 -10.84 15.24
N LEU A 6 -9.87 -9.75 14.78
CA LEU A 6 -10.37 -8.41 15.15
C LEU A 6 -11.59 -7.99 14.30
N PHE A 7 -11.67 -8.44 13.04
CA PHE A 7 -12.94 -8.37 12.29
C PHE A 7 -13.96 -9.40 12.78
N ILE A 8 -13.50 -10.49 13.42
CA ILE A 8 -14.32 -11.58 13.95
C ILE A 8 -14.50 -11.46 15.47
N THR A 9 -13.63 -10.80 16.25
CA THR A 9 -13.80 -10.66 17.71
C THR A 9 -14.71 -9.50 18.09
N ILE A 10 -14.95 -8.56 17.20
CA ILE A 10 -16.20 -7.77 17.28
C ILE A 10 -17.41 -8.68 16.99
N LEU A 11 -17.18 -9.83 16.32
CA LEU A 11 -18.19 -10.83 15.96
C LEU A 11 -18.35 -11.96 16.99
N LEU A 12 -17.48 -12.12 17.98
CA LEU A 12 -17.47 -13.30 18.86
C LEU A 12 -17.76 -13.03 20.34
N CYS A 13 -18.11 -11.81 20.70
CA CYS A 13 -18.71 -11.54 22.00
C CYS A 13 -20.22 -11.47 21.85
N SER A 14 -20.87 -12.63 22.02
CA SER A 14 -22.31 -12.94 22.07
C SER A 14 -23.05 -13.02 20.74
N THR A 15 -23.45 -14.24 20.41
CA THR A 15 -24.70 -14.65 19.76
C THR A 15 -25.49 -13.53 19.05
N THR A 16 -25.40 -13.56 17.71
CA THR A 16 -26.20 -12.75 16.77
C THR A 16 -25.75 -11.33 16.46
N ILE A 17 -24.45 -11.08 16.28
CA ILE A 17 -24.07 -10.02 15.32
C ILE A 17 -24.34 -10.59 13.94
N LYS A 18 -25.45 -10.21 13.32
CA LYS A 18 -25.58 -10.33 11.86
C LYS A 18 -24.49 -9.44 11.29
N ALA A 19 -23.35 -10.05 10.91
CA ALA A 19 -22.28 -9.36 10.21
C ALA A 19 -22.96 -8.55 9.10
N GLN A 20 -22.87 -7.24 9.18
CA GLN A 20 -23.37 -6.39 8.12
C GLN A 20 -22.44 -6.65 6.95
N ARG A 21 -22.97 -7.36 5.97
CA ARG A 21 -22.27 -7.85 4.81
C ARG A 21 -21.68 -6.63 4.09
N LEU A 22 -20.37 -6.60 3.91
CA LEU A 22 -19.72 -5.74 2.92
C LEU A 22 -20.17 -6.23 1.53
N TYR A 23 -21.35 -5.84 1.11
CA TYR A 23 -21.84 -6.13 -0.22
C TYR A 23 -21.48 -4.97 -1.14
N SER A 24 -21.05 -5.29 -2.35
CA SER A 24 -21.22 -4.41 -3.49
C SER A 24 -22.72 -4.10 -3.68
N GLU A 25 -23.05 -3.09 -4.43
CA GLU A 25 -24.46 -2.82 -4.83
C GLU A 25 -25.14 -4.06 -5.46
N SER A 26 -24.35 -4.99 -6.04
CA SER A 26 -24.79 -6.27 -6.57
C SER A 26 -24.98 -7.36 -5.50
N GLY A 27 -24.65 -7.11 -4.25
CA GLY A 27 -24.69 -8.10 -3.16
C GLY A 27 -23.54 -9.10 -3.17
N ASP A 28 -22.52 -8.90 -4.00
CA ASP A 28 -21.43 -9.83 -4.23
C ASP A 28 -20.10 -9.31 -3.66
N ILE A 29 -19.39 -10.13 -2.90
CA ILE A 29 -18.09 -9.76 -2.31
C ILE A 29 -16.95 -9.76 -3.35
N TYR A 30 -17.15 -10.42 -4.50
CA TYR A 30 -16.17 -10.48 -5.59
C TYR A 30 -16.68 -9.66 -6.76
N GLU A 31 -16.15 -8.45 -6.92
CA GLU A 31 -16.43 -7.55 -8.03
C GLU A 31 -15.12 -7.18 -8.73
N LYS A 32 -15.13 -7.18 -10.06
CA LYS A 32 -13.96 -6.75 -10.83
C LYS A 32 -13.65 -5.29 -10.58
N SER A 33 -12.41 -5.00 -10.25
CA SER A 33 -11.92 -3.63 -10.17
C SER A 33 -11.92 -2.98 -11.55
N LYS A 34 -12.41 -1.73 -11.64
CA LYS A 34 -12.26 -0.94 -12.86
C LYS A 34 -10.87 -0.33 -12.88
N ARG A 35 -10.04 -0.76 -13.81
CA ARG A 35 -8.63 -0.37 -13.95
C ARG A 35 -8.39 0.44 -15.22
N ASN A 36 -7.40 1.32 -15.16
CA ASN A 36 -6.82 2.00 -16.29
C ASN A 36 -5.41 1.46 -16.48
N VAL A 37 -5.24 0.50 -17.39
CA VAL A 37 -3.90 0.00 -17.76
C VAL A 37 -3.26 1.06 -18.64
N VAL A 38 -2.09 1.53 -18.22
CA VAL A 38 -1.34 2.60 -18.90
C VAL A 38 -0.14 2.06 -19.65
N ASP A 39 0.44 0.95 -19.19
CA ASP A 39 1.65 0.36 -19.76
C ASP A 39 1.82 -1.10 -19.31
N HIS A 40 2.91 -1.74 -19.78
CA HIS A 40 3.32 -3.08 -19.39
C HIS A 40 4.77 -3.08 -18.88
N ALA A 41 5.00 -3.63 -17.71
CA ALA A 41 6.33 -3.71 -17.13
C ALA A 41 7.24 -4.64 -17.92
N LYS A 42 8.44 -4.17 -18.23
CA LYS A 42 9.55 -4.96 -18.79
C LYS A 42 10.36 -5.62 -17.68
N LEU A 43 10.39 -4.99 -16.52
CA LEU A 43 11.18 -5.38 -15.37
C LEU A 43 10.44 -5.10 -14.06
N GLY A 44 10.60 -5.98 -13.09
CA GLY A 44 10.22 -5.77 -11.70
C GLY A 44 11.46 -5.69 -10.80
N VAL A 45 11.48 -4.70 -9.93
CA VAL A 45 12.46 -4.59 -8.84
C VAL A 45 11.71 -4.78 -7.53
N PHE A 46 12.07 -5.82 -6.80
CA PHE A 46 11.34 -6.26 -5.62
C PHE A 46 12.02 -5.77 -4.35
N TYR A 47 11.22 -5.33 -3.38
CA TYR A 47 11.70 -4.88 -2.09
C TYR A 47 10.89 -5.49 -0.95
N GLU A 48 11.59 -6.02 0.03
CA GLU A 48 11.02 -6.20 1.36
C GLU A 48 10.89 -4.82 2.01
N LEU A 49 9.70 -4.49 2.49
CA LEU A 49 9.43 -3.30 3.27
C LEU A 49 9.15 -3.71 4.71
N LYS A 50 9.87 -3.09 5.66
CA LYS A 50 9.56 -3.11 7.08
C LYS A 50 9.21 -1.71 7.54
N PHE A 51 8.06 -1.56 8.18
CA PHE A 51 7.67 -0.24 8.67
C PHE A 51 6.93 -0.32 10.01
N ARG A 52 7.10 0.72 10.82
CA ARG A 52 6.39 0.87 12.09
C ARG A 52 5.12 1.70 11.86
N LYS A 53 3.97 1.18 12.29
CA LYS A 53 2.72 1.96 12.33
C LYS A 53 2.72 2.98 13.46
N ASP A 54 3.46 2.67 14.52
CA ASP A 54 3.66 3.50 15.70
C ASP A 54 5.16 3.68 15.93
N SER A 55 5.68 4.89 15.74
CA SER A 55 7.11 5.20 15.86
C SER A 55 7.66 5.03 17.28
N THR A 56 6.80 4.95 18.29
CA THR A 56 7.20 4.71 19.70
C THR A 56 7.48 3.24 20.00
N LYS A 57 7.01 2.33 19.14
CA LYS A 57 7.18 0.88 19.29
C LYS A 57 8.34 0.39 18.44
N LEU A 58 9.55 0.43 18.98
CA LEU A 58 10.78 0.22 18.21
C LEU A 58 10.92 -1.17 17.58
N ASP A 59 10.32 -2.21 18.16
CA ASP A 59 10.43 -3.60 17.70
C ASP A 59 9.16 -4.09 16.97
N ASP A 60 8.11 -3.25 16.83
CA ASP A 60 6.84 -3.62 16.21
C ASP A 60 6.82 -3.23 14.73
N TYR A 61 7.38 -4.09 13.88
CA TYR A 61 7.38 -3.90 12.43
C TYR A 61 6.23 -4.63 11.75
N THR A 62 5.57 -3.93 10.84
CA THR A 62 4.72 -4.51 9.80
C THR A 62 5.57 -4.75 8.56
N GLU A 63 5.37 -5.88 7.89
CA GLU A 63 6.12 -6.26 6.69
C GLU A 63 5.22 -6.21 5.45
N ALA A 64 5.81 -5.86 4.32
CA ALA A 64 5.20 -5.93 3.00
C ALA A 64 6.21 -6.43 1.96
N GLN A 65 5.74 -7.15 0.95
CA GLN A 65 6.51 -7.38 -0.27
C GLN A 65 6.06 -6.36 -1.30
N THR A 66 6.94 -5.46 -1.70
CA THR A 66 6.64 -4.41 -2.68
C THR A 66 7.37 -4.66 -3.99
N VAL A 67 6.90 -4.02 -5.06
CA VAL A 67 7.51 -4.08 -6.38
C VAL A 67 7.49 -2.72 -7.05
N LEU A 68 8.62 -2.34 -7.63
CA LEU A 68 8.75 -1.29 -8.63
C LEU A 68 8.69 -1.95 -10.01
N MET A 69 7.64 -1.67 -10.74
CA MET A 69 7.45 -2.07 -12.13
C MET A 69 8.03 -1.00 -13.04
N VAL A 70 8.89 -1.40 -13.96
CA VAL A 70 9.63 -0.48 -14.85
C VAL A 70 9.28 -0.78 -16.29
N SER A 71 8.86 0.26 -17.03
CA SER A 71 8.74 0.29 -18.49
C SER A 71 9.65 1.39 -19.06
N ASP A 72 9.57 1.65 -20.37
CA ASP A 72 10.33 2.75 -20.99
C ASP A 72 9.76 4.12 -20.62
N LYS A 73 8.46 4.19 -20.30
CA LYS A 73 7.75 5.45 -20.09
C LYS A 73 7.23 5.64 -18.68
N HIS A 74 7.06 4.56 -17.93
CA HIS A 74 6.42 4.61 -16.64
C HIS A 74 7.17 3.83 -15.57
N LEU A 75 7.05 4.31 -14.33
CA LEU A 75 7.38 3.58 -13.12
C LEU A 75 6.10 3.39 -12.32
N LEU A 76 5.81 2.17 -11.87
CA LEU A 76 4.72 1.92 -10.95
C LEU A 76 5.24 1.19 -9.72
N PHE A 77 5.01 1.75 -8.53
CA PHE A 77 5.36 1.11 -7.28
C PHE A 77 4.11 0.74 -6.48
N SER A 78 4.08 -0.47 -5.95
CA SER A 78 2.96 -0.93 -5.10
C SER A 78 3.34 -2.16 -4.27
N ASP A 79 2.45 -2.56 -3.36
CA ASP A 79 2.52 -3.88 -2.72
C ASP A 79 2.32 -4.98 -3.79
N TYR A 80 3.19 -6.00 -3.78
CA TYR A 80 3.12 -7.13 -4.72
C TYR A 80 1.88 -7.99 -4.49
N ASN A 81 1.45 -8.16 -3.23
CA ASN A 81 0.26 -8.95 -2.91
C ASN A 81 -1.04 -8.30 -3.43
N ARG A 82 -1.03 -6.98 -3.70
CA ARG A 82 -2.12 -6.30 -4.40
C ARG A 82 -2.35 -6.88 -5.78
N LEU A 83 -1.29 -7.15 -6.54
CA LEU A 83 -1.38 -7.71 -7.90
C LEU A 83 -1.97 -9.12 -7.87
N ALA A 84 -1.51 -9.94 -6.92
CA ALA A 84 -2.06 -11.29 -6.70
C ALA A 84 -3.53 -11.23 -6.30
N LEU A 85 -3.87 -10.36 -5.34
CA LEU A 85 -5.24 -10.16 -4.88
C LEU A 85 -6.19 -9.76 -6.01
N ASP A 86 -5.76 -8.84 -6.86
CA ASP A 86 -6.55 -8.39 -8.00
C ASP A 86 -6.77 -9.50 -9.03
N SER A 87 -5.73 -10.29 -9.32
CA SER A 87 -5.83 -11.42 -10.25
C SER A 87 -6.79 -12.48 -9.74
N ILE A 88 -6.66 -12.87 -8.47
CA ILE A 88 -7.55 -13.86 -7.84
C ILE A 88 -8.98 -13.33 -7.78
N ASN A 89 -9.16 -12.06 -7.45
CA ASN A 89 -10.47 -11.43 -7.41
C ASN A 89 -11.15 -11.41 -8.78
N ASP A 90 -10.42 -11.10 -9.84
CA ASP A 90 -10.95 -11.14 -11.21
C ASP A 90 -11.36 -12.55 -11.62
N TYR A 91 -10.58 -13.57 -11.25
CA TYR A 91 -10.95 -14.96 -11.44
C TYR A 91 -12.23 -15.30 -10.70
N LEU A 92 -12.33 -15.01 -9.41
CA LEU A 92 -13.51 -15.28 -8.60
C LEU A 92 -14.75 -14.53 -9.12
N ALA A 93 -14.58 -13.27 -9.57
CA ALA A 93 -15.67 -12.47 -10.11
C ALA A 93 -16.12 -12.86 -11.52
N SER A 94 -15.36 -13.73 -12.23
CA SER A 94 -15.62 -14.01 -13.64
C SER A 94 -16.84 -14.93 -13.86
N SER A 95 -17.20 -15.78 -12.90
CA SER A 95 -18.39 -16.65 -13.01
C SER A 95 -18.92 -17.08 -11.64
N LYS A 96 -20.21 -17.50 -11.62
CA LYS A 96 -20.83 -18.08 -10.41
C LYS A 96 -20.11 -19.34 -9.92
N GLN A 97 -19.53 -20.12 -10.83
CA GLN A 97 -18.80 -21.35 -10.50
C GLN A 97 -17.47 -20.99 -9.83
N ASN A 98 -16.71 -20.03 -10.38
CA ASN A 98 -15.42 -19.61 -9.84
C ASN A 98 -15.57 -19.02 -8.43
N LYS A 99 -16.67 -18.32 -8.15
CA LYS A 99 -16.98 -17.83 -6.79
C LYS A 99 -17.05 -18.93 -5.72
N LYS A 100 -17.28 -20.18 -6.12
CA LYS A 100 -17.32 -21.35 -5.24
C LYS A 100 -15.98 -22.05 -5.11
N ASP A 101 -14.96 -21.66 -5.89
CA ASP A 101 -13.63 -22.23 -5.81
C ASP A 101 -13.00 -21.95 -4.45
N GLN A 102 -12.96 -22.99 -3.61
CA GLN A 102 -12.48 -22.88 -2.24
C GLN A 102 -11.00 -22.52 -2.19
N LYS A 103 -10.16 -23.11 -3.06
CA LYS A 103 -8.73 -22.83 -3.11
C LYS A 103 -8.48 -21.37 -3.47
N ALA A 104 -9.13 -20.86 -4.51
CA ALA A 104 -8.99 -19.46 -4.91
C ALA A 104 -9.47 -18.48 -3.82
N ARG A 105 -10.53 -18.83 -3.07
CA ARG A 105 -11.01 -18.04 -1.93
C ARG A 105 -10.01 -18.03 -0.77
N GLU A 106 -9.38 -19.15 -0.48
CA GLU A 106 -8.32 -19.24 0.54
C GLU A 106 -7.09 -18.42 0.13
N GLU A 107 -6.66 -18.52 -1.13
CA GLU A 107 -5.57 -17.70 -1.68
C GLU A 107 -5.91 -16.20 -1.63
N TRP A 108 -7.13 -15.81 -1.96
CA TRP A 108 -7.62 -14.44 -1.84
C TRP A 108 -7.54 -13.93 -0.40
N MET A 109 -7.98 -14.72 0.58
CA MET A 109 -7.88 -14.39 2.00
C MET A 109 -6.42 -14.25 2.47
N GLN A 110 -5.50 -15.07 1.94
CA GLN A 110 -4.07 -14.95 2.25
C GLN A 110 -3.46 -13.68 1.63
N ALA A 111 -3.83 -13.36 0.39
CA ALA A 111 -3.35 -12.14 -0.28
C ALA A 111 -3.82 -10.87 0.45
N ILE A 112 -5.08 -10.82 0.92
CA ILE A 112 -5.58 -9.71 1.75
C ILE A 112 -4.75 -9.54 3.02
N LYS A 113 -4.44 -10.64 3.74
CA LYS A 113 -3.66 -10.56 4.98
C LYS A 113 -2.24 -10.07 4.77
N LYS A 114 -1.65 -10.38 3.61
CA LYS A 114 -0.28 -10.00 3.25
C LYS A 114 -0.20 -8.60 2.64
N TRP A 115 -1.29 -8.07 2.12
CA TRP A 115 -1.33 -6.72 1.59
C TRP A 115 -1.37 -5.71 2.74
N THR A 116 -0.25 -5.06 2.99
CA THR A 116 -0.06 -4.17 4.15
C THR A 116 0.42 -2.77 3.79
N PHE A 117 0.91 -2.58 2.55
CA PHE A 117 1.31 -1.28 2.02
C PHE A 117 0.25 -0.76 1.05
N PHE A 118 -0.39 0.35 1.40
CA PHE A 118 -1.62 0.83 0.75
C PHE A 118 -1.44 2.00 -0.21
N PHE A 119 -0.22 2.24 -0.66
CA PHE A 119 0.06 3.23 -1.70
C PHE A 119 0.32 2.55 -3.04
N VAL A 120 -0.16 3.19 -4.10
CA VAL A 120 0.24 2.91 -5.48
C VAL A 120 0.74 4.22 -6.07
N THR A 121 1.95 4.24 -6.60
CA THR A 121 2.49 5.40 -7.32
C THR A 121 2.68 5.05 -8.78
N LEU A 122 2.27 5.92 -9.68
CA LEU A 122 2.53 5.83 -11.10
C LEU A 122 3.22 7.12 -11.54
N THR A 123 4.47 6.99 -11.98
CA THR A 123 5.25 8.11 -12.52
C THR A 123 5.32 8.00 -14.03
N ASP A 124 4.88 9.04 -14.73
CA ASP A 124 5.14 9.26 -16.15
C ASP A 124 6.50 9.94 -16.30
N LEU A 125 7.44 9.25 -16.97
CA LEU A 125 8.82 9.71 -17.14
C LEU A 125 8.95 10.81 -18.22
N GLU A 126 8.01 10.88 -19.16
CA GLU A 126 7.98 11.90 -20.20
C GLU A 126 7.36 13.21 -19.67
N GLU A 127 6.20 13.11 -19.01
CA GLU A 127 5.50 14.27 -18.45
C GLU A 127 6.08 14.73 -17.11
N GLN A 128 6.95 13.95 -16.47
CA GLN A 128 7.49 14.21 -15.14
C GLN A 128 6.38 14.48 -14.10
N LYS A 129 5.35 13.64 -14.16
CA LYS A 129 4.22 13.68 -13.24
C LYS A 129 4.05 12.37 -12.51
N THR A 130 3.67 12.43 -11.27
CA THR A 130 3.36 11.26 -10.44
C THR A 130 1.93 11.32 -9.97
N THR A 131 1.18 10.25 -10.24
CA THR A 131 -0.14 10.02 -9.67
C THR A 131 -0.01 9.01 -8.52
N VAL A 132 -0.56 9.36 -7.38
CA VAL A 132 -0.58 8.51 -6.19
C VAL A 132 -2.01 8.16 -5.85
N GLN A 133 -2.24 6.88 -5.61
CA GLN A 133 -3.49 6.39 -5.03
C GLN A 133 -3.19 5.79 -3.66
N THR A 134 -3.97 6.21 -2.65
CA THR A 134 -3.93 5.61 -1.32
C THR A 134 -5.20 4.81 -1.09
N TYR A 135 -5.08 3.70 -0.41
CA TYR A 135 -6.22 2.83 -0.12
C TYR A 135 -6.34 2.60 1.37
N ASP A 136 -7.52 2.83 1.89
CA ASP A 136 -7.88 2.42 3.23
C ASP A 136 -9.24 1.72 3.21
N VAL A 137 -9.55 1.08 4.34
CA VAL A 137 -10.87 0.45 4.56
C VAL A 137 -11.98 1.50 4.49
N LEU A 138 -11.71 2.73 4.92
CA LEU A 138 -12.72 3.81 4.97
C LEU A 138 -12.84 4.54 3.64
N ARG A 139 -11.73 5.07 3.10
CA ARG A 139 -11.70 5.91 1.91
C ARG A 139 -10.49 5.59 1.03
N SER A 140 -10.57 6.02 -0.22
CA SER A 140 -9.46 5.92 -1.17
C SER A 140 -9.27 7.29 -1.82
N TYR A 141 -8.02 7.73 -1.91
CA TYR A 141 -7.68 9.05 -2.45
C TYR A 141 -6.79 8.92 -3.68
N GLU A 142 -6.92 9.87 -4.60
CA GLU A 142 -6.03 10.04 -5.74
C GLU A 142 -5.58 11.49 -5.82
N TYR A 143 -4.28 11.70 -6.09
CA TYR A 143 -3.73 13.00 -6.41
C TYR A 143 -2.58 12.87 -7.41
N THR A 144 -2.40 13.90 -8.24
CA THR A 144 -1.33 13.99 -9.23
C THR A 144 -0.55 15.28 -8.99
N TYR A 145 0.78 15.19 -9.06
CA TYR A 145 1.66 16.33 -8.86
C TYR A 145 2.98 16.15 -9.64
N PRO A 146 3.80 17.21 -9.82
CA PRO A 146 5.11 17.07 -10.44
C PRO A 146 5.96 16.03 -9.72
N THR A 147 6.64 15.15 -10.48
CA THR A 147 7.51 14.12 -9.90
C THR A 147 8.55 14.77 -8.98
N PRO A 148 8.65 14.36 -7.71
CA PRO A 148 9.61 14.95 -6.81
C PRO A 148 11.04 14.64 -7.25
N GLN A 149 11.89 15.65 -7.21
CA GLN A 149 13.33 15.50 -7.44
C GLN A 149 14.02 15.35 -6.08
N MET A 150 14.86 14.33 -5.95
CA MET A 150 15.60 14.09 -4.71
C MET A 150 16.94 14.84 -4.76
N ASP A 151 17.20 15.68 -3.77
CA ASP A 151 18.51 16.33 -3.60
C ASP A 151 19.48 15.39 -2.87
N TRP A 152 20.09 14.47 -3.65
CA TRP A 152 21.00 13.47 -3.13
C TRP A 152 22.38 14.04 -2.84
N GLN A 153 22.84 13.81 -1.63
CA GLN A 153 24.22 14.04 -1.23
C GLN A 153 24.96 12.69 -1.19
N LEU A 154 25.94 12.52 -2.05
CA LEU A 154 26.80 11.33 -2.04
C LEU A 154 27.80 11.46 -0.89
N VAL A 155 27.83 10.49 -0.01
CA VAL A 155 28.67 10.50 1.20
C VAL A 155 29.57 9.27 1.25
N SER A 156 30.66 9.32 1.99
CA SER A 156 31.53 8.17 2.18
C SER A 156 30.81 7.04 2.90
N GLY A 157 31.04 5.82 2.47
CA GLY A 157 30.51 4.59 3.05
C GLY A 157 30.31 3.53 1.98
N ASP A 158 30.70 2.32 2.30
CA ASP A 158 30.57 1.14 1.46
C ASP A 158 29.78 0.06 2.22
N SER A 159 29.00 -0.70 1.50
CA SER A 159 28.23 -1.83 2.04
C SER A 159 28.10 -2.92 0.97
N ILE A 160 27.77 -4.13 1.39
CA ILE A 160 27.41 -5.22 0.49
C ILE A 160 25.97 -5.63 0.81
N ILE A 161 25.08 -5.43 -0.16
CA ILE A 161 23.66 -5.78 -0.04
C ILE A 161 23.30 -6.72 -1.19
N ASN A 162 22.78 -7.89 -0.87
CA ASN A 162 22.50 -8.95 -1.84
C ASN A 162 23.65 -9.19 -2.82
N GLN A 163 24.88 -9.33 -2.27
CA GLN A 163 26.12 -9.57 -3.02
C GLN A 163 26.50 -8.44 -4.00
N LYS A 164 25.94 -7.26 -3.85
CA LYS A 164 26.27 -6.07 -4.65
C LYS A 164 26.99 -5.07 -3.78
N ALA A 165 28.14 -4.58 -4.29
CA ALA A 165 28.82 -3.44 -3.68
C ALA A 165 27.95 -2.19 -3.82
N CYS A 166 27.73 -1.49 -2.73
CA CYS A 166 26.85 -0.33 -2.64
C CYS A 166 27.61 0.86 -2.07
N LYS A 167 27.33 2.03 -2.61
CA LYS A 167 27.75 3.34 -2.10
C LYS A 167 26.62 4.00 -1.32
N LYS A 168 26.97 4.94 -0.47
CA LYS A 168 26.03 5.64 0.41
C LYS A 168 25.62 6.99 -0.14
N ALA A 169 24.32 7.30 -0.05
CA ALA A 169 23.80 8.63 -0.30
C ALA A 169 22.77 9.01 0.79
N ILE A 170 22.57 10.30 0.98
CA ILE A 170 21.54 10.82 1.91
C ILE A 170 20.69 11.88 1.22
N CYS A 171 19.43 11.99 1.62
CA CYS A 171 18.56 13.09 1.22
C CYS A 171 17.49 13.37 2.28
N SER A 172 16.88 14.56 2.20
CA SER A 172 15.67 14.88 2.96
C SER A 172 14.47 14.83 2.01
N PHE A 173 13.42 14.11 2.38
CA PHE A 173 12.19 14.03 1.59
C PHE A 173 10.96 13.93 2.50
N ALA A 174 9.94 14.74 2.22
CA ALA A 174 8.64 14.72 2.88
C ALA A 174 8.72 14.69 4.43
N GLY A 175 9.64 15.47 5.00
CA GLY A 175 9.83 15.62 6.46
C GLY A 175 10.64 14.51 7.12
N ARG A 176 11.32 13.66 6.35
CA ARG A 176 12.23 12.63 6.84
C ARG A 176 13.61 12.78 6.20
N ASN A 177 14.67 12.43 6.95
CA ASN A 177 16.00 12.23 6.42
C ASN A 177 16.19 10.76 6.08
N TYR A 178 16.68 10.48 4.88
CA TYR A 178 16.88 9.13 4.36
C TYR A 178 18.35 8.82 4.14
N ILE A 179 18.70 7.58 4.38
CA ILE A 179 19.98 6.96 4.06
C ILE A 179 19.70 5.91 2.99
N ALA A 180 20.35 6.04 1.83
CA ALA A 180 20.25 5.10 0.72
C ALA A 180 21.59 4.42 0.45
N TRP A 181 21.53 3.13 0.14
CA TRP A 181 22.62 2.33 -0.38
C TRP A 181 22.27 1.94 -1.81
N TYR A 182 23.08 2.36 -2.77
CA TYR A 182 22.82 2.12 -4.19
C TYR A 182 24.01 1.44 -4.86
N THR A 183 23.74 0.68 -5.94
CA THR A 183 24.77 -0.01 -6.72
C THR A 183 24.82 0.50 -8.15
N GLU A 184 26.01 0.88 -8.61
CA GLU A 184 26.24 1.27 -10.02
C GLU A 184 26.34 0.06 -10.96
N THR A 185 26.42 -1.17 -10.41
CA THR A 185 26.44 -2.40 -11.24
C THR A 185 25.11 -2.69 -11.93
N ILE A 186 24.04 -2.05 -11.51
CA ILE A 186 22.71 -2.10 -12.12
C ILE A 186 22.36 -0.68 -12.55
N ALA A 187 22.45 -0.40 -13.84
CA ALA A 187 22.23 0.95 -14.42
C ALA A 187 20.75 1.32 -14.48
N LEU A 188 20.09 1.31 -13.34
CA LEU A 188 18.70 1.71 -13.14
C LEU A 188 18.66 2.82 -12.07
N PRO A 189 18.47 4.10 -12.42
CA PRO A 189 18.50 5.22 -11.47
C PRO A 189 17.20 5.30 -10.65
N TYR A 190 16.70 4.16 -10.19
CA TYR A 190 15.41 4.01 -9.54
C TYR A 190 15.54 3.30 -8.18
N GLY A 191 14.51 3.48 -7.36
CA GLY A 191 14.36 2.84 -6.06
C GLY A 191 12.89 2.62 -5.71
N PRO A 192 12.60 2.19 -4.47
CA PRO A 192 11.24 1.98 -4.02
C PRO A 192 10.50 3.31 -3.89
N TYR A 193 9.17 3.25 -3.91
CA TYR A 193 8.27 4.38 -3.77
C TYR A 193 8.54 5.46 -4.82
N LEU A 194 9.06 6.63 -4.40
CA LEU A 194 9.35 7.79 -5.26
C LEU A 194 10.86 8.10 -5.35
N PHE A 195 11.71 7.27 -4.75
CA PHE A 195 13.14 7.53 -4.70
C PHE A 195 13.81 7.19 -6.03
N THR A 196 14.29 8.24 -6.71
CA THR A 196 14.96 8.14 -8.02
C THR A 196 16.17 9.09 -8.07
N GLY A 197 17.01 8.98 -9.10
CA GLY A 197 18.04 9.96 -9.43
C GLY A 197 19.44 9.63 -8.93
N LEU A 198 19.67 8.53 -8.20
CA LEU A 198 21.02 8.03 -7.92
C LEU A 198 21.63 7.37 -9.17
N PRO A 199 22.96 7.33 -9.32
CA PRO A 199 23.62 6.76 -10.50
C PRO A 199 23.60 5.22 -10.52
N GLY A 200 22.49 4.61 -10.13
CA GLY A 200 22.27 3.17 -10.08
C GLY A 200 21.08 2.79 -9.22
N LEU A 201 20.86 1.48 -9.08
CA LEU A 201 19.71 0.95 -8.36
C LEU A 201 19.87 1.12 -6.85
N ILE A 202 18.84 1.66 -6.19
CA ILE A 202 18.78 1.69 -4.72
C ILE A 202 18.54 0.27 -4.22
N MET A 203 19.51 -0.26 -3.47
CA MET A 203 19.46 -1.61 -2.89
C MET A 203 18.84 -1.61 -1.49
N GLU A 204 19.04 -0.55 -0.73
CA GLU A 204 18.38 -0.33 0.55
C GLU A 204 18.17 1.17 0.76
N ILE A 205 17.05 1.54 1.32
CA ILE A 205 16.79 2.89 1.79
C ILE A 205 15.96 2.84 3.06
N HIS A 206 16.33 3.67 4.03
CA HIS A 206 15.58 3.83 5.27
C HIS A 206 15.64 5.26 5.78
N ASP A 207 14.64 5.70 6.54
CA ASP A 207 14.74 6.94 7.30
C ASP A 207 15.68 6.77 8.51
N GLU A 208 16.26 7.87 9.01
CA GLU A 208 17.20 7.86 10.14
C GLU A 208 16.65 7.12 11.37
N GLY A 209 15.36 7.25 11.63
CA GLY A 209 14.66 6.55 12.71
C GLY A 209 14.37 5.08 12.42
N ARG A 210 14.71 4.58 11.23
CA ARG A 210 14.40 3.21 10.76
C ARG A 210 12.92 2.87 10.89
N ASN A 211 12.04 3.87 10.72
CA ASN A 211 10.60 3.63 10.72
C ASN A 211 10.11 3.00 9.43
N TRP A 212 10.80 3.30 8.32
CA TRP A 212 10.54 2.79 6.98
C TRP A 212 11.83 2.27 6.40
N ILE A 213 11.90 0.98 6.10
CA ILE A 213 13.10 0.30 5.60
C ILE A 213 12.68 -0.50 4.37
N PHE A 214 13.23 -0.15 3.22
CA PHE A 214 13.07 -0.90 1.97
C PHE A 214 14.40 -1.57 1.65
N THR A 215 14.40 -2.89 1.50
CA THR A 215 15.58 -3.66 1.13
C THR A 215 15.31 -4.47 -0.13
N ASN A 216 16.10 -4.25 -1.18
CA ASN A 216 15.96 -5.01 -2.43
C ASN A 216 16.18 -6.50 -2.17
N ASN A 217 15.25 -7.33 -2.65
CA ASN A 217 15.34 -8.78 -2.56
C ASN A 217 15.22 -9.48 -3.93
N GLY A 218 15.14 -8.71 -5.03
CA GLY A 218 15.15 -9.29 -6.37
C GLY A 218 14.99 -8.27 -7.49
N VAL A 219 15.49 -8.66 -8.67
CA VAL A 219 15.28 -7.95 -9.95
C VAL A 219 15.01 -9.00 -11.02
N GLY A 220 13.95 -8.86 -11.77
CA GLY A 220 13.60 -9.86 -12.77
C GLY A 220 12.41 -9.48 -13.66
N LYS A 221 12.11 -10.32 -14.64
CA LYS A 221 10.93 -10.15 -15.49
C LYS A 221 9.66 -10.45 -14.71
N MET A 222 8.56 -9.82 -15.10
CA MET A 222 7.23 -10.00 -14.52
C MET A 222 6.25 -10.60 -15.53
N PRO A 223 6.33 -11.89 -15.86
CA PRO A 223 5.48 -12.47 -16.91
C PRO A 223 4.01 -12.59 -16.48
N GLN A 224 3.74 -12.65 -15.19
CA GLN A 224 2.40 -12.88 -14.66
C GLN A 224 1.60 -11.60 -14.38
N TYR A 225 2.28 -10.53 -13.94
CA TYR A 225 1.65 -9.28 -13.50
C TYR A 225 2.35 -8.09 -14.17
N SER A 226 2.35 -8.06 -15.51
CA SER A 226 3.04 -7.00 -16.25
C SER A 226 2.20 -5.73 -16.41
N ASP A 227 0.89 -5.78 -16.25
CA ASP A 227 0.01 -4.63 -16.41
C ASP A 227 0.29 -3.56 -15.35
N MET A 228 0.65 -2.37 -15.81
CA MET A 228 0.82 -1.18 -14.98
C MET A 228 -0.47 -0.38 -15.02
N TYR A 229 -1.17 -0.29 -13.89
CA TYR A 229 -2.51 0.30 -13.84
C TYR A 229 -2.79 1.07 -12.55
N LEU A 230 -3.66 2.06 -12.71
CA LEU A 230 -4.37 2.71 -11.62
C LEU A 230 -5.84 2.26 -11.61
N TYR A 231 -6.47 2.30 -10.44
CA TYR A 231 -7.90 2.03 -10.37
C TYR A 231 -8.69 3.28 -10.76
N LYS A 232 -9.75 3.10 -11.56
CA LYS A 232 -10.82 4.09 -11.74
C LYS A 232 -11.87 3.94 -10.64
N LYS A 233 -12.10 2.71 -10.22
CA LYS A 233 -12.95 2.35 -9.11
C LYS A 233 -12.44 1.02 -8.55
N ARG A 234 -12.26 0.95 -7.24
CA ARG A 234 -11.85 -0.27 -6.60
C ARG A 234 -13.00 -0.88 -5.82
N TYR A 235 -13.46 -2.06 -6.30
CA TYR A 235 -14.66 -2.71 -5.77
C TYR A 235 -15.84 -1.73 -5.76
N PHE A 236 -16.47 -1.54 -4.61
CA PHE A 236 -17.62 -0.65 -4.41
C PHE A 236 -17.24 0.79 -4.02
N LYS A 237 -15.94 1.13 -3.96
CA LYS A 237 -15.46 2.45 -3.52
C LYS A 237 -14.98 3.29 -4.70
N ASP A 238 -15.47 4.52 -4.76
CA ASP A 238 -14.96 5.54 -5.66
C ASP A 238 -13.69 6.17 -5.05
N LEU A 239 -12.81 6.66 -5.93
CA LEU A 239 -11.64 7.42 -5.54
C LEU A 239 -12.02 8.89 -5.31
N ILE A 240 -11.55 9.45 -4.22
CA ILE A 240 -11.63 10.89 -3.94
C ILE A 240 -10.43 11.54 -4.61
N VAL A 241 -10.66 12.14 -5.79
CA VAL A 241 -9.63 12.88 -6.52
C VAL A 241 -9.52 14.29 -5.90
N THR A 242 -8.32 14.64 -5.40
CA THR A 242 -8.12 15.89 -4.68
C THR A 242 -6.65 16.33 -4.73
N THR A 243 -6.28 17.37 -3.98
CA THR A 243 -4.88 17.81 -3.84
C THR A 243 -4.09 16.84 -2.97
N ARG A 244 -2.75 16.82 -3.13
CA ARG A 244 -1.83 16.02 -2.29
C ARG A 244 -2.06 16.29 -0.80
N GLU A 245 -2.16 17.54 -0.41
CA GLU A 245 -2.39 17.97 0.97
C GLU A 245 -3.69 17.36 1.54
N ASN A 246 -4.80 17.52 0.83
CA ASN A 246 -6.09 17.01 1.26
C ASN A 246 -6.12 15.49 1.31
N ALA A 247 -5.49 14.80 0.32
CA ALA A 247 -5.42 13.35 0.27
C ALA A 247 -4.63 12.78 1.46
N LEU A 248 -3.44 13.32 1.74
CA LEU A 248 -2.58 12.85 2.82
C LEU A 248 -3.14 13.21 4.20
N THR A 249 -3.76 14.39 4.34
CA THR A 249 -4.48 14.77 5.55
C THR A 249 -5.68 13.85 5.79
N GLY A 250 -6.48 13.59 4.75
CA GLY A 250 -7.61 12.67 4.84
C GLY A 250 -7.18 11.25 5.19
N TYR A 251 -6.15 10.73 4.53
CA TYR A 251 -5.60 9.40 4.80
C TYR A 251 -5.05 9.28 6.23
N ARG A 252 -4.36 10.31 6.74
CA ARG A 252 -3.91 10.37 8.13
C ARG A 252 -5.09 10.30 9.10
N ASN A 253 -6.10 11.13 8.88
CA ASN A 253 -7.30 11.16 9.72
C ASN A 253 -8.03 9.80 9.71
N ASP A 254 -8.11 9.13 8.55
CA ASP A 254 -8.72 7.81 8.42
C ASP A 254 -7.98 6.75 9.25
N ILE A 255 -6.66 6.83 9.34
CA ILE A 255 -5.85 5.95 10.19
C ILE A 255 -6.03 6.29 11.68
N GLU A 256 -5.87 7.57 12.04
CA GLU A 256 -5.88 8.01 13.44
C GLU A 256 -7.25 7.87 14.09
N ASP A 257 -8.30 8.16 13.36
CA ASP A 257 -9.68 8.15 13.87
C ASP A 257 -10.50 6.96 13.36
N PHE A 258 -9.82 5.88 12.96
CA PHE A 258 -10.44 4.71 12.31
C PHE A 258 -11.62 4.15 13.11
N ASP A 259 -11.49 4.04 14.45
CA ASP A 259 -12.51 3.41 15.28
C ASP A 259 -13.81 4.24 15.29
N ASN A 260 -13.70 5.55 15.39
CA ASN A 260 -14.85 6.45 15.40
C ASN A 260 -15.49 6.56 14.01
N LEU A 261 -14.67 6.79 12.96
CA LEU A 261 -15.12 6.87 11.58
C LEU A 261 -15.77 5.57 11.10
N SER A 262 -15.29 4.41 11.54
CA SER A 262 -15.90 3.12 11.19
C SER A 262 -17.31 2.96 11.77
N ILE A 263 -17.54 3.45 12.98
CA ILE A 263 -18.88 3.48 13.60
C ILE A 263 -19.82 4.35 12.75
N GLU A 264 -19.36 5.54 12.36
CA GLU A 264 -20.16 6.50 11.60
C GLU A 264 -20.46 6.03 10.18
N ILE A 265 -19.41 5.59 9.43
CA ILE A 265 -19.51 5.23 8.00
C ILE A 265 -20.28 3.92 7.82
N TYR A 266 -19.97 2.90 8.64
CA TYR A 266 -20.60 1.58 8.52
C TYR A 266 -21.84 1.43 9.40
N LYS A 267 -22.22 2.47 10.18
CA LYS A 267 -23.37 2.45 11.08
C LYS A 267 -23.35 1.20 11.97
N VAL A 268 -22.16 0.94 12.54
CA VAL A 268 -21.94 -0.21 13.41
C VAL A 268 -22.93 -0.19 14.55
N LYS A 269 -23.56 -1.33 14.83
CA LYS A 269 -24.45 -1.52 15.97
C LYS A 269 -23.91 -2.65 16.83
N VAL A 270 -24.00 -2.48 18.13
CA VAL A 270 -23.63 -3.50 19.12
C VAL A 270 -24.87 -3.84 19.97
N GLU A 271 -24.95 -5.08 20.41
CA GLU A 271 -26.02 -5.47 21.34
C GLU A 271 -25.65 -5.03 22.76
N LYS A 272 -26.54 -4.27 23.40
CA LYS A 272 -26.41 -3.86 24.80
C LYS A 272 -27.76 -4.11 25.48
N ASN A 273 -27.77 -4.98 26.47
CA ASN A 273 -28.98 -5.34 27.21
C ASN A 273 -30.15 -5.82 26.32
N GLY A 274 -29.85 -6.64 25.30
CA GLY A 274 -30.85 -7.17 24.36
C GLY A 274 -31.31 -6.19 23.28
N GLN A 275 -30.72 -4.99 23.20
CA GLN A 275 -31.05 -3.97 22.19
C GLN A 275 -29.85 -3.65 21.32
N MET A 276 -30.07 -3.46 20.02
CA MET A 276 -29.03 -3.01 19.07
C MET A 276 -28.89 -1.49 19.17
N VAL A 277 -27.76 -1.05 19.71
CA VAL A 277 -27.43 0.37 19.86
C VAL A 277 -26.22 0.75 19.01
N THR A 278 -26.15 1.99 18.55
CA THR A 278 -24.94 2.53 17.96
C THR A 278 -23.99 2.95 19.07
N PRO A 279 -22.72 2.45 19.11
CA PRO A 279 -21.75 2.92 20.09
C PRO A 279 -21.48 4.42 19.94
N GLU A 280 -21.07 5.07 21.01
CA GLU A 280 -20.55 6.43 20.92
C GLU A 280 -19.20 6.44 20.19
N ALA A 281 -19.01 7.41 19.29
CA ALA A 281 -17.76 7.62 18.58
C ALA A 281 -16.81 8.50 19.41
N ASN A 282 -16.29 7.96 20.51
CA ASN A 282 -15.41 8.66 21.44
C ASN A 282 -14.13 7.87 21.79
N ASN A 283 -13.72 6.96 20.88
CA ASN A 283 -12.49 6.21 21.04
C ASN A 283 -11.26 7.14 20.89
N PRO A 284 -10.15 6.85 21.63
CA PRO A 284 -8.92 7.61 21.49
C PRO A 284 -8.33 7.39 20.09
N LYS A 285 -7.68 8.42 19.56
CA LYS A 285 -7.00 8.33 18.27
C LYS A 285 -5.88 7.29 18.30
N ARG A 286 -5.75 6.56 17.18
CA ARG A 286 -4.64 5.64 16.97
C ARG A 286 -3.36 6.40 16.62
N PRO A 287 -2.18 5.90 16.99
CA PRO A 287 -0.94 6.47 16.47
C PRO A 287 -0.84 6.28 14.96
N SER A 288 -0.25 7.26 14.28
CA SER A 288 0.08 7.18 12.86
C SER A 288 1.54 7.52 12.63
N ASN A 289 2.21 6.76 11.77
CA ASN A 289 3.59 6.99 11.38
C ASN A 289 3.67 6.95 9.85
N MET A 290 3.21 8.03 9.23
CA MET A 290 3.12 8.16 7.78
C MET A 290 4.50 8.10 7.12
N LEU A 291 4.58 7.55 5.90
CA LEU A 291 5.79 7.58 5.07
C LEU A 291 6.18 9.03 4.74
N GLU A 292 5.20 9.86 4.42
CA GLU A 292 5.35 11.30 4.24
C GLU A 292 4.79 12.03 5.47
N LEU A 293 5.61 12.88 6.10
CA LEU A 293 5.23 13.66 7.28
C LEU A 293 4.85 15.10 6.91
N GLN A 294 5.40 15.58 5.78
CA GLN A 294 5.19 16.93 5.25
C GLN A 294 4.87 16.86 3.75
N TRP A 295 3.99 17.72 3.25
CA TRP A 295 3.54 17.78 1.86
C TRP A 295 3.20 19.20 1.40
#